data_f82d51ee9ac3c3a77e3fa24ff2e10f58
#
_entry.id   f82d51ee9ac3c3a77e3fa24ff2e10f58
#
_cell.length_a   1.000
_cell.length_b   1.000
_cell.length_c   1.000
_cell.angle_alpha   90.00
_cell.angle_beta   90.00
_cell.angle_gamma   90.00
#
_symmetry.space_group_name_H-M   'P 1'
#
loop_
_entity.id
_entity.type
_entity.pdbx_description
1 polymer ?
#
loop_
_entity_poly.entity_id
_entity_poly.type
_entity_poly.pdbx_seq_one_letter_code
_entity_poly.pdbx_strand_id
1 'polypeptide(L)'
;MITPSTQFDLVINNGRVMDPETGLDAIRNIGVKDGKIALISDQAIQGAETLDATGHVVAPGFIDGHCHGANDAFAVKCGLRDGKTTQLDLEMGAWPVDGWYSRLEGRSQANYGATVGHFGVRDDVFSNITYKTGNMVLEAWNSKDQ
;
A
#
# COMPACT_ATOMS: atom_id res chain seq x y z
N MET A 1 -34.67 -2.95 -24.53
CA MET A 1 -33.24 -3.16 -24.88
C MET A 1 -32.53 -3.51 -23.60
N ILE A 2 -32.01 -4.73 -23.48
CA ILE A 2 -31.23 -5.16 -22.31
C ILE A 2 -29.86 -4.53 -22.52
N THR A 3 -29.50 -3.56 -21.69
CA THR A 3 -28.13 -3.03 -21.63
C THR A 3 -27.20 -4.20 -21.31
N PRO A 4 -26.12 -4.45 -22.07
CA PRO A 4 -25.17 -5.47 -21.69
C PRO A 4 -24.65 -5.14 -20.28
N SER A 5 -24.82 -6.07 -19.33
CA SER A 5 -24.22 -5.89 -18.01
C SER A 5 -22.73 -5.72 -18.23
N THR A 6 -22.17 -4.59 -17.83
CA THR A 6 -20.73 -4.34 -17.88
C THR A 6 -20.05 -5.45 -17.11
N GLN A 7 -19.28 -6.27 -17.78
CA GLN A 7 -18.67 -7.46 -17.22
C GLN A 7 -17.64 -7.08 -16.12
N PHE A 8 -16.97 -5.92 -16.27
CA PHE A 8 -15.92 -5.44 -15.38
C PHE A 8 -16.27 -4.07 -14.81
N ASP A 9 -15.85 -3.83 -13.57
CA ASP A 9 -16.01 -2.55 -12.89
C ASP A 9 -14.99 -1.54 -13.42
N LEU A 10 -13.74 -2.01 -13.63
CA LEU A 10 -12.64 -1.25 -14.20
C LEU A 10 -11.91 -2.09 -15.25
N VAL A 11 -11.51 -1.44 -16.30
CA VAL A 11 -10.63 -2.03 -17.32
C VAL A 11 -9.41 -1.14 -17.49
N ILE A 12 -8.23 -1.76 -17.55
CA ILE A 12 -6.96 -1.10 -17.88
C ILE A 12 -6.52 -1.65 -19.23
N ASN A 13 -6.57 -0.82 -20.29
CA ASN A 13 -6.27 -1.23 -21.65
C ASN A 13 -4.87 -0.82 -22.09
N ASN A 14 -4.30 -1.59 -23.02
CA ASN A 14 -3.09 -1.27 -23.80
C ASN A 14 -1.80 -1.11 -22.97
N GLY A 15 -1.78 -1.55 -21.72
CA GLY A 15 -0.60 -1.46 -20.88
C GLY A 15 0.40 -2.58 -21.10
N ARG A 16 1.70 -2.31 -20.91
CA ARG A 16 2.71 -3.35 -20.78
C ARG A 16 2.54 -4.00 -19.41
N VAL A 17 1.82 -5.12 -19.38
CA VAL A 17 1.61 -5.87 -18.15
C VAL A 17 2.86 -6.67 -17.82
N MET A 18 3.41 -6.41 -16.64
CA MET A 18 4.56 -7.14 -16.09
C MET A 18 4.12 -7.86 -14.82
N ASP A 19 4.11 -9.19 -14.87
CA ASP A 19 3.76 -10.04 -13.72
C ASP A 19 4.95 -10.93 -13.36
N PRO A 20 5.64 -10.65 -12.25
CA PRO A 20 6.81 -11.43 -11.85
C PRO A 20 6.48 -12.86 -11.42
N GLU A 21 5.23 -13.15 -11.02
CA GLU A 21 4.83 -14.49 -10.61
C GLU A 21 4.73 -15.44 -11.79
N THR A 22 4.12 -15.00 -12.89
CA THR A 22 3.94 -15.82 -14.09
C THR A 22 5.02 -15.62 -15.14
N GLY A 23 5.85 -14.57 -15.01
CA GLY A 23 6.83 -14.14 -16.00
C GLY A 23 6.19 -13.44 -17.21
N LEU A 24 4.92 -13.03 -17.14
CA LEU A 24 4.26 -12.29 -18.19
C LEU A 24 4.92 -10.91 -18.35
N ASP A 25 5.30 -10.58 -19.58
CA ASP A 25 5.75 -9.24 -19.99
C ASP A 25 5.25 -8.99 -21.41
N ALA A 26 4.07 -8.39 -21.54
CA ALA A 26 3.44 -8.15 -22.83
C ALA A 26 2.37 -7.05 -22.74
N ILE A 27 2.02 -6.46 -23.90
CA ILE A 27 0.86 -5.58 -23.97
C ILE A 27 -0.41 -6.41 -23.75
N ARG A 28 -1.17 -6.06 -22.71
CA ARG A 28 -2.40 -6.74 -22.33
C ARG A 28 -3.43 -5.73 -21.83
N ASN A 29 -4.67 -6.24 -21.71
CA ASN A 29 -5.81 -5.55 -21.13
C ASN A 29 -6.22 -6.31 -19.87
N ILE A 30 -6.51 -5.57 -18.79
CA ILE A 30 -6.85 -6.14 -17.48
C ILE A 30 -8.28 -5.76 -17.16
N GLY A 31 -9.12 -6.75 -16.87
CA GLY A 31 -10.48 -6.58 -16.38
C GLY A 31 -10.53 -6.83 -14.85
N VAL A 32 -10.99 -5.85 -14.12
CA VAL A 32 -11.17 -5.91 -12.66
C VAL A 32 -12.66 -6.03 -12.34
N LYS A 33 -13.01 -6.95 -11.48
CA LYS A 33 -14.36 -7.18 -10.98
C LYS A 33 -14.32 -7.45 -9.47
N ASP A 34 -15.15 -6.73 -8.71
CA ASP A 34 -15.24 -6.86 -7.26
C ASP A 34 -13.88 -6.75 -6.56
N GLY A 35 -13.05 -5.79 -7.00
CA GLY A 35 -11.72 -5.52 -6.46
C GLY A 35 -10.65 -6.57 -6.79
N LYS A 36 -10.92 -7.49 -7.73
CA LYS A 36 -9.98 -8.54 -8.14
C LYS A 36 -9.72 -8.50 -9.64
N ILE A 37 -8.51 -8.86 -10.05
CA ILE A 37 -8.20 -9.12 -11.45
C ILE A 37 -8.95 -10.38 -11.86
N ALA A 38 -9.96 -10.21 -12.74
CA ALA A 38 -10.81 -11.29 -13.20
C ALA A 38 -10.40 -11.80 -14.59
N LEU A 39 -9.70 -10.96 -15.37
CA LEU A 39 -9.25 -11.31 -16.72
C LEU A 39 -7.97 -10.54 -17.08
N ILE A 40 -7.03 -11.22 -17.71
CA ILE A 40 -5.92 -10.62 -18.48
C ILE A 40 -6.06 -11.12 -19.91
N SER A 41 -6.15 -10.21 -20.89
CA SER A 41 -6.49 -10.52 -22.28
C SER A 41 -5.59 -9.78 -23.27
N ASP A 42 -5.34 -10.40 -24.42
CA ASP A 42 -4.78 -9.73 -25.59
C ASP A 42 -5.84 -9.03 -26.45
N GLN A 43 -7.12 -9.34 -26.21
CA GLN A 43 -8.25 -8.70 -26.88
C GLN A 43 -8.75 -7.49 -26.08
N ALA A 44 -9.22 -6.46 -26.78
CA ALA A 44 -9.86 -5.32 -26.14
C ALA A 44 -11.09 -5.75 -25.33
N ILE A 45 -11.21 -5.23 -24.12
CA ILE A 45 -12.31 -5.49 -23.20
C ILE A 45 -12.97 -4.18 -22.76
N GLN A 46 -14.19 -4.27 -22.28
CA GLN A 46 -14.99 -3.12 -21.85
C GLN A 46 -15.42 -3.26 -20.40
N GLY A 47 -15.47 -2.16 -19.68
CA GLY A 47 -15.91 -2.07 -18.28
C GLY A 47 -16.72 -0.80 -18.03
N ALA A 48 -17.18 -0.66 -16.80
CA ALA A 48 -17.88 0.56 -16.36
C ALA A 48 -16.94 1.78 -16.41
N GLU A 49 -15.69 1.58 -15.96
CA GLU A 49 -14.61 2.55 -16.10
C GLU A 49 -13.49 1.96 -16.95
N THR A 50 -12.80 2.83 -17.69
CA THR A 50 -11.69 2.43 -18.56
C THR A 50 -10.52 3.38 -18.38
N LEU A 51 -9.33 2.81 -18.16
CA LEU A 51 -8.05 3.51 -18.16
C LEU A 51 -7.25 3.07 -19.41
N ASP A 52 -6.77 4.02 -20.18
CA ASP A 52 -5.81 3.74 -21.24
C ASP A 52 -4.38 3.83 -20.68
N ALA A 53 -3.69 2.72 -20.67
CA ALA A 53 -2.31 2.59 -20.21
C ALA A 53 -1.30 2.51 -21.37
N THR A 54 -1.66 3.03 -22.55
CA THR A 54 -0.75 3.06 -23.70
C THR A 54 0.57 3.73 -23.33
N GLY A 55 1.68 3.05 -23.56
CA GLY A 55 3.03 3.53 -23.22
C GLY A 55 3.40 3.43 -21.73
N HIS A 56 2.53 2.88 -20.90
CA HIS A 56 2.78 2.69 -19.47
C HIS A 56 2.97 1.22 -19.11
N VAL A 57 3.68 0.99 -18.01
CA VAL A 57 3.77 -0.33 -17.36
C VAL A 57 2.60 -0.48 -16.39
N VAL A 58 1.99 -1.65 -16.41
CA VAL A 58 1.00 -2.10 -15.43
C VAL A 58 1.57 -3.30 -14.70
N ALA A 59 1.84 -3.14 -13.41
CA ALA A 59 2.46 -4.16 -12.57
C ALA A 59 1.75 -4.22 -11.21
N PRO A 60 1.97 -5.29 -10.42
CA PRO A 60 1.57 -5.30 -9.02
C PRO A 60 2.15 -4.09 -8.28
N GLY A 61 1.40 -3.52 -7.35
CA GLY A 61 1.90 -2.43 -6.52
C GLY A 61 3.11 -2.86 -5.69
N PHE A 62 4.08 -1.98 -5.53
CA PHE A 62 5.30 -2.28 -4.79
C PHE A 62 5.02 -2.47 -3.30
N ILE A 63 5.71 -3.45 -2.72
CA ILE A 63 5.74 -3.70 -1.27
C ILE A 63 7.08 -3.16 -0.76
N ASP A 64 7.03 -2.08 0.01
CA ASP A 64 8.21 -1.48 0.63
C ASP A 64 8.38 -2.05 2.03
N GLY A 65 9.37 -2.91 2.22
CA GLY A 65 9.68 -3.58 3.50
C GLY A 65 10.54 -2.73 4.44
N HIS A 66 10.96 -1.53 4.04
CA HIS A 66 11.78 -0.63 4.86
C HIS A 66 11.22 0.80 4.76
N CYS A 67 10.06 1.03 5.37
CA CYS A 67 9.34 2.28 5.27
C CYS A 67 8.99 2.85 6.65
N HIS A 68 9.70 3.90 7.08
CA HIS A 68 9.41 4.60 8.33
C HIS A 68 8.22 5.57 8.23
N GLY A 69 7.71 5.81 7.02
CA GLY A 69 6.61 6.75 6.74
C GLY A 69 5.22 6.12 6.70
N ALA A 70 5.07 4.82 6.99
CA ALA A 70 3.79 4.12 6.89
C ALA A 70 2.67 4.72 7.78
N ASN A 71 3.04 5.45 8.83
CA ASN A 71 2.14 6.12 9.77
C ASN A 71 2.02 7.64 9.56
N ASP A 72 2.61 8.19 8.50
CA ASP A 72 2.51 9.59 8.10
C ASP A 72 1.70 9.72 6.81
N ALA A 73 0.58 10.46 6.86
CA ALA A 73 -0.35 10.56 5.73
C ALA A 73 0.27 11.21 4.48
N PHE A 74 1.24 12.12 4.64
CA PHE A 74 1.93 12.74 3.51
C PHE A 74 2.92 11.76 2.88
N ALA A 75 3.72 11.08 3.70
CA ALA A 75 4.66 10.06 3.23
C ALA A 75 3.94 8.91 2.52
N VAL A 76 2.79 8.46 3.05
CA VAL A 76 1.94 7.44 2.40
C VAL A 76 1.49 7.90 1.01
N LYS A 77 1.03 9.15 0.86
CA LYS A 77 0.63 9.70 -0.44
C LYS A 77 1.80 9.78 -1.44
N CYS A 78 2.97 10.20 -0.97
CA CYS A 78 4.17 10.19 -1.81
C CYS A 78 4.52 8.78 -2.27
N GLY A 79 4.50 7.82 -1.34
CA GLY A 79 4.75 6.42 -1.66
C GLY A 79 3.76 5.85 -2.68
N LEU A 80 2.47 6.16 -2.55
CA LEU A 80 1.46 5.73 -3.53
C LEU A 80 1.71 6.31 -4.92
N ARG A 81 2.16 7.56 -5.02
CA ARG A 81 2.53 8.17 -6.31
C ARG A 81 3.74 7.50 -6.96
N ASP A 82 4.60 6.89 -6.17
CA ASP A 82 5.75 6.09 -6.62
C ASP A 82 5.37 4.60 -6.86
N GLY A 83 4.07 4.24 -6.71
CA GLY A 83 3.58 2.89 -6.92
C GLY A 83 3.70 1.97 -5.71
N LYS A 84 4.04 2.46 -4.51
CA LYS A 84 4.11 1.68 -3.28
C LYS A 84 2.70 1.53 -2.69
N THR A 85 2.07 0.39 -2.89
CA THR A 85 0.72 0.10 -2.38
C THR A 85 0.72 -0.56 -1.00
N THR A 86 1.89 -1.05 -0.56
CA THR A 86 2.10 -1.64 0.77
C THR A 86 3.37 -1.06 1.38
N GLN A 87 3.25 -0.50 2.57
CA GLN A 87 4.35 0.16 3.28
C GLN A 87 4.52 -0.48 4.66
N LEU A 88 5.67 -1.11 4.88
CA LEU A 88 5.95 -1.90 6.07
C LEU A 88 7.14 -1.31 6.85
N ASP A 89 6.94 -1.05 8.13
CA ASP A 89 8.01 -0.69 9.05
C ASP A 89 8.55 -1.94 9.73
N LEU A 90 9.44 -2.66 9.03
CA LEU A 90 9.99 -3.92 9.51
C LEU A 90 11.32 -3.77 10.22
N GLU A 91 11.99 -2.63 10.07
CA GLU A 91 13.31 -2.39 10.66
C GLU A 91 13.20 -1.66 12.00
N MET A 92 12.63 -0.46 12.03
CA MET A 92 12.40 0.29 13.28
C MET A 92 11.28 -0.35 14.11
N GLY A 93 10.20 -0.73 13.44
CA GLY A 93 9.01 -1.28 14.06
C GLY A 93 8.21 -0.27 14.88
N ALA A 94 7.28 -0.77 15.67
CA ALA A 94 6.39 0.02 16.51
C ALA A 94 6.34 -0.50 17.96
N TRP A 95 6.13 0.41 18.93
CA TRP A 95 5.89 0.07 20.31
C TRP A 95 5.10 1.17 21.02
N PRO A 96 3.93 0.89 21.64
CA PRO A 96 3.18 -0.38 21.56
C PRO A 96 2.58 -0.61 20.19
N VAL A 97 2.58 -1.86 19.73
CA VAL A 97 2.11 -2.24 18.37
C VAL A 97 0.63 -1.92 18.19
N ASP A 98 -0.19 -2.23 19.20
CA ASP A 98 -1.65 -2.00 19.14
C ASP A 98 -1.98 -0.50 18.97
N GLY A 99 -1.24 0.38 19.62
CA GLY A 99 -1.39 1.83 19.49
C GLY A 99 -1.07 2.30 18.07
N TRP A 100 -0.05 1.70 17.45
CA TRP A 100 0.34 2.00 16.07
C TRP A 100 -0.76 1.58 15.07
N TYR A 101 -1.27 0.36 15.17
CA TYR A 101 -2.34 -0.14 14.29
C TYR A 101 -3.65 0.64 14.49
N SER A 102 -4.06 0.90 15.74
CA SER A 102 -5.30 1.64 16.05
C SER A 102 -5.32 3.05 15.45
N ARG A 103 -4.15 3.69 15.30
CA ARG A 103 -4.05 5.00 14.65
C ARG A 103 -4.32 4.94 13.15
N LEU A 104 -3.98 3.84 12.50
CA LEU A 104 -4.00 3.70 11.04
C LEU A 104 -5.28 3.06 10.54
N GLU A 105 -5.98 2.34 11.40
CA GLU A 105 -7.21 1.65 11.04
C GLU A 105 -8.25 2.60 10.44
N GLY A 106 -8.69 2.29 9.23
CA GLY A 106 -9.65 3.10 8.45
C GLY A 106 -9.11 4.47 7.98
N ARG A 107 -7.83 4.78 8.16
CA ARG A 107 -7.23 6.08 7.82
C ARG A 107 -6.11 6.01 6.79
N SER A 108 -5.42 4.89 6.69
CA SER A 108 -4.36 4.72 5.70
C SER A 108 -4.93 4.47 4.31
N GLN A 109 -4.31 5.07 3.30
CA GLN A 109 -4.64 4.87 1.88
C GLN A 109 -3.83 3.72 1.25
N ALA A 110 -2.78 3.23 1.93
CA ALA A 110 -1.99 2.08 1.52
C ALA A 110 -2.18 0.94 2.52
N ASN A 111 -1.83 -0.28 2.10
CA ASN A 111 -1.64 -1.37 3.05
C ASN A 111 -0.44 -1.04 3.95
N TYR A 112 -0.52 -1.41 5.21
CA TYR A 112 0.51 -1.08 6.19
C TYR A 112 0.78 -2.23 7.14
N GLY A 113 1.96 -2.23 7.74
CA GLY A 113 2.34 -3.17 8.76
C GLY A 113 3.61 -2.75 9.47
N ALA A 114 3.81 -3.25 10.69
CA ALA A 114 5.04 -3.04 11.44
C ALA A 114 5.39 -4.29 12.26
N THR A 115 6.70 -4.44 12.51
CA THR A 115 7.21 -5.37 13.52
C THR A 115 7.16 -4.74 14.91
N VAL A 116 7.46 -5.51 15.94
CA VAL A 116 7.70 -4.97 17.29
C VAL A 116 9.00 -4.16 17.27
N GLY A 117 8.92 -2.92 17.71
CA GLY A 117 10.08 -2.02 17.78
C GLY A 117 10.99 -2.33 18.96
N HIS A 118 12.16 -2.90 18.71
CA HIS A 118 13.12 -3.28 19.75
C HIS A 118 13.53 -2.11 20.65
N PHE A 119 13.74 -0.94 20.06
CA PHE A 119 14.12 0.26 20.83
C PHE A 119 13.01 0.69 21.79
N GLY A 120 11.74 0.67 21.34
CA GLY A 120 10.62 1.01 22.20
C GLY A 120 10.44 0.06 23.38
N VAL A 121 10.62 -1.25 23.13
CA VAL A 121 10.62 -2.26 24.21
C VAL A 121 11.74 -1.98 25.23
N ARG A 122 12.95 -1.67 24.74
CA ARG A 122 14.08 -1.33 25.64
C ARG A 122 13.79 -0.09 26.47
N ASP A 123 13.27 0.96 25.85
CA ASP A 123 12.96 2.21 26.54
C ASP A 123 11.91 1.99 27.62
N ASP A 124 10.89 1.21 27.34
CA ASP A 124 9.84 0.86 28.29
C ASP A 124 10.42 0.07 29.49
N VAL A 125 11.24 -0.96 29.22
CA VAL A 125 11.78 -1.85 30.26
C VAL A 125 12.89 -1.20 31.09
N PHE A 126 13.81 -0.47 30.46
CA PHE A 126 15.02 0.02 31.15
C PHE A 126 14.99 1.50 31.52
N SER A 127 14.19 2.30 30.81
CA SER A 127 14.15 3.75 30.99
C SER A 127 12.82 4.26 31.51
N ASN A 128 11.81 3.40 31.66
CA ASN A 128 10.42 3.74 31.97
C ASN A 128 9.81 4.78 31.03
N ILE A 129 10.22 4.75 29.75
CA ILE A 129 9.68 5.60 28.69
C ILE A 129 8.60 4.81 27.97
N THR A 130 7.34 5.19 28.15
CA THR A 130 6.19 4.54 27.51
C THR A 130 5.68 5.40 26.35
N TYR A 131 5.66 4.85 25.17
CA TYR A 131 5.09 5.46 23.97
C TYR A 131 3.58 5.24 23.92
N LYS A 132 2.83 6.25 23.48
CA LYS A 132 1.36 6.20 23.48
C LYS A 132 0.77 5.80 22.13
N THR A 133 1.43 6.19 21.06
CA THR A 133 0.89 6.05 19.69
C THR A 133 1.58 4.96 18.87
N GLY A 134 2.59 4.33 19.43
CA GLY A 134 3.43 3.37 18.73
C GLY A 134 4.43 3.99 17.74
N ASN A 135 4.38 5.31 17.52
CA ASN A 135 5.35 6.03 16.72
C ASN A 135 6.47 6.58 17.60
N MET A 136 7.45 5.75 17.89
CA MET A 136 8.57 6.07 18.77
C MET A 136 9.35 7.29 18.32
N VAL A 137 9.58 7.43 17.02
CA VAL A 137 10.36 8.55 16.46
C VAL A 137 9.62 9.88 16.66
N LEU A 138 8.34 9.93 16.34
CA LEU A 138 7.53 11.14 16.48
C LEU A 138 7.37 11.54 17.96
N GLU A 139 7.14 10.58 18.83
CA GLU A 139 6.96 10.85 20.26
C GLU A 139 8.28 11.28 20.93
N ALA A 140 9.40 10.64 20.58
CA ALA A 140 10.71 11.04 21.06
C ALA A 140 11.12 12.44 20.56
N TRP A 141 10.71 12.82 19.36
CA TRP A 141 10.94 14.17 18.83
C TRP A 141 10.14 15.20 19.62
N ASN A 142 8.84 14.97 19.79
CA ASN A 142 7.95 15.90 20.48
C ASN A 142 8.27 16.04 22.00
N SER A 143 8.91 15.04 22.62
CA SER A 143 9.31 15.11 24.03
C SER A 143 10.52 16.02 24.30
N LYS A 144 11.28 16.41 23.26
CA LYS A 144 12.44 17.29 23.40
C LYS A 144 12.06 18.77 23.45
N ASP A 145 10.83 19.12 23.10
CA ASP A 145 10.31 20.49 23.06
C ASP A 145 9.52 20.86 24.35
N GLN A 146 9.49 19.98 25.36
CA GLN A 146 8.90 20.18 26.69
C GLN A 146 9.98 20.26 27.77
#